data_bf91ae8480bf578f4c8d66d6819dd970
#
_entry.id   bf91ae8480bf578f4c8d66d6819dd970
#
_cell.length_a   1.000
_cell.length_b   1.000
_cell.length_c   1.000
_cell.angle_alpha   90.00
_cell.angle_beta   90.00
_cell.angle_gamma   90.00
#
_symmetry.space_group_name_H-M   'P 1'
#
loop_
_entity.id
_entity.type
_entity.pdbx_description
1 polymer ?
#
loop_
_entity_poly.entity_id
_entity_poly.type
_entity_poly.pdbx_seq_one_letter_code
_entity_poly.pdbx_strand_id
1 'polypeptide(L)'
;VWEIPPNGHGIVALMALNIMECMQFAAGHDNEEVVHRQLEAMKLAYSDGQQYIADPRSMKVTTEQMLSKVYAAYRAANIGQRAAKPQYGNPASGGTIYLCTADGAGNMVSFIQSNYCNFGSGIVVPKTGIALQNRGFNFYMDPESANCVGPHKKTYHTIIPGFLTRNGKAIGPFGVMGGFMQPQGHVQVMRNLIDFHMNPQEALDAPRWQWTGDMNIEIEQGFPMNMAGRLKARGHHVTVATDSMDFGRGQLIFRDENGILTGATEPRAGGAVAAW
;
A
#
# COMPACT_ATOMS: atom_id res chain seq x y z
N VAL A 1 -8.73 9.18 3.70
CA VAL A 1 -8.17 8.27 2.67
C VAL A 1 -9.24 7.26 2.29
N TRP A 2 -9.41 7.04 1.00
CA TRP A 2 -10.36 6.08 0.44
C TRP A 2 -9.60 5.03 -0.37
N GLU A 3 -10.03 3.80 -0.25
CA GLU A 3 -9.54 2.65 -1.00
C GLU A 3 -10.74 1.83 -1.49
N ILE A 4 -10.54 1.03 -2.53
CA ILE A 4 -11.59 0.10 -2.97
C ILE A 4 -11.80 -1.00 -1.92
N PRO A 5 -13.06 -1.47 -1.75
CA PRO A 5 -13.37 -2.49 -0.76
C PRO A 5 -12.77 -3.87 -1.12
N PRO A 6 -12.77 -4.84 -0.20
CA PRO A 6 -12.44 -6.23 -0.49
C PRO A 6 -13.26 -6.78 -1.68
N ASN A 7 -12.71 -7.63 -2.47
CA ASN A 7 -11.51 -8.48 -2.34
C ASN A 7 -10.15 -7.76 -2.56
N GLY A 8 -10.14 -6.46 -2.82
CA GLY A 8 -8.93 -5.66 -2.91
C GLY A 8 -8.26 -5.45 -1.55
N HIS A 9 -6.93 -5.37 -1.53
CA HIS A 9 -6.18 -5.20 -0.30
C HIS A 9 -5.98 -3.72 0.13
N GLY A 10 -6.72 -2.78 -0.45
CA GLY A 10 -6.72 -1.37 -0.02
C GLY A 10 -7.07 -1.20 1.47
N ILE A 11 -7.94 -2.06 1.98
CA ILE A 11 -8.27 -2.09 3.40
C ILE A 11 -7.04 -2.30 4.30
N VAL A 12 -5.97 -2.96 3.84
CA VAL A 12 -4.71 -3.12 4.60
C VAL A 12 -4.07 -1.77 4.87
N ALA A 13 -4.03 -0.87 3.87
CA ALA A 13 -3.54 0.48 4.07
C ALA A 13 -4.40 1.26 5.08
N LEU A 14 -5.72 1.16 4.97
CA LEU A 14 -6.64 1.82 5.91
C LEU A 14 -6.51 1.26 7.34
N MET A 15 -6.35 -0.05 7.49
CA MET A 15 -6.08 -0.69 8.79
C MET A 15 -4.78 -0.19 9.40
N ALA A 16 -3.70 -0.16 8.62
CA ALA A 16 -2.40 0.34 9.10
C ALA A 16 -2.50 1.81 9.53
N LEU A 17 -3.14 2.67 8.75
CA LEU A 17 -3.39 4.07 9.11
C LEU A 17 -4.21 4.19 10.40
N ASN A 18 -5.28 3.39 10.56
CA ASN A 18 -6.09 3.37 11.78
C ASN A 18 -5.27 2.93 13.02
N ILE A 19 -4.39 1.93 12.87
CA ILE A 19 -3.49 1.49 13.95
C ILE A 19 -2.52 2.62 14.32
N MET A 20 -1.95 3.29 13.32
CA MET A 20 -1.03 4.41 13.54
C MET A 20 -1.71 5.61 14.21
N GLU A 21 -2.97 5.88 13.91
CA GLU A 21 -3.75 6.95 14.53
C GLU A 21 -3.92 6.76 16.06
N CYS A 22 -3.82 5.53 16.54
CA CYS A 22 -3.83 5.20 17.97
C CYS A 22 -2.48 5.43 18.67
N MET A 23 -1.44 5.83 17.95
CA MET A 23 -0.09 6.01 18.49
C MET A 23 0.37 7.45 18.39
N GLN A 24 1.23 7.84 19.34
CA GLN A 24 1.96 9.12 19.24
C GLN A 24 3.26 8.88 18.49
N PHE A 25 3.58 9.76 17.54
CA PHE A 25 4.81 9.72 16.78
C PHE A 25 5.71 10.90 17.15
N ALA A 26 7.02 10.63 17.25
CA ALA A 26 8.03 11.68 17.32
C ALA A 26 8.04 12.50 16.02
N ALA A 27 8.59 13.69 16.05
CA ALA A 27 8.76 14.51 14.86
C ALA A 27 9.79 13.87 13.91
N GLY A 28 9.55 14.01 12.60
CA GLY A 28 10.45 13.56 11.54
C GLY A 28 10.12 12.19 10.95
N HIS A 29 9.98 12.13 9.64
CA HIS A 29 9.65 10.92 8.87
C HIS A 29 10.80 9.91 8.84
N ASP A 30 12.03 10.37 9.00
CA ASP A 30 13.29 9.62 8.95
C ASP A 30 13.81 9.19 10.33
N ASN A 31 12.97 9.27 11.36
CA ASN A 31 13.26 8.78 12.70
C ASN A 31 13.03 7.27 12.76
N GLU A 32 13.98 6.52 13.36
CA GLU A 32 13.88 5.05 13.41
C GLU A 32 12.68 4.54 14.22
N GLU A 33 12.24 5.29 15.24
CA GLU A 33 11.04 4.94 16.01
C GLU A 33 9.79 5.09 15.15
N VAL A 34 9.73 6.15 14.35
CA VAL A 34 8.62 6.39 13.41
C VAL A 34 8.56 5.26 12.38
N VAL A 35 9.69 4.93 11.74
CA VAL A 35 9.78 3.86 10.76
C VAL A 35 9.46 2.51 11.39
N HIS A 36 9.99 2.21 12.58
CA HIS A 36 9.68 0.97 13.30
C HIS A 36 8.18 0.81 13.57
N ARG A 37 7.52 1.84 14.11
CA ARG A 37 6.08 1.80 14.41
C ARG A 37 5.22 1.68 13.14
N GLN A 38 5.63 2.33 12.05
CA GLN A 38 4.96 2.17 10.75
C GLN A 38 5.08 0.73 10.23
N LEU A 39 6.28 0.16 10.30
CA LEU A 39 6.54 -1.24 9.92
C LEU A 39 5.70 -2.21 10.75
N GLU A 40 5.68 -2.06 12.08
CA GLU A 40 4.88 -2.94 12.94
C GLU A 40 3.38 -2.81 12.67
N ALA A 41 2.86 -1.59 12.49
CA ALA A 41 1.46 -1.39 12.13
C ALA A 41 1.13 -2.04 10.77
N MET A 42 2.02 -1.91 9.80
CA MET A 42 1.86 -2.53 8.48
C MET A 42 1.91 -4.07 8.56
N LYS A 43 2.82 -4.64 9.32
CA LYS A 43 2.93 -6.10 9.56
C LYS A 43 1.63 -6.66 10.16
N LEU A 44 1.07 -5.96 11.15
CA LEU A 44 -0.20 -6.35 11.78
C LEU A 44 -1.37 -6.25 10.79
N ALA A 45 -1.47 -5.15 10.06
CA ALA A 45 -2.52 -4.96 9.06
C ALA A 45 -2.43 -6.00 7.92
N TYR A 46 -1.21 -6.34 7.47
CA TYR A 46 -1.04 -7.38 6.46
C TYR A 46 -1.38 -8.77 6.97
N SER A 47 -0.97 -9.13 8.19
CA SER A 47 -1.31 -10.44 8.74
C SER A 47 -2.82 -10.64 8.83
N ASP A 48 -3.56 -9.60 9.21
CA ASP A 48 -5.02 -9.63 9.22
C ASP A 48 -5.59 -9.66 7.79
N GLY A 49 -5.01 -8.85 6.89
CA GLY A 49 -5.45 -8.81 5.50
C GLY A 49 -5.32 -10.15 4.80
N GLN A 50 -4.22 -10.85 4.98
CA GLN A 50 -3.98 -12.16 4.39
C GLN A 50 -4.87 -13.25 5.00
N GLN A 51 -5.24 -13.11 6.27
CA GLN A 51 -6.14 -14.04 6.94
C GLN A 51 -7.61 -13.87 6.52
N TYR A 52 -8.05 -12.62 6.34
CA TYR A 52 -9.49 -12.32 6.27
C TYR A 52 -9.98 -11.82 4.92
N ILE A 53 -9.11 -11.22 4.07
CA ILE A 53 -9.53 -10.69 2.78
C ILE A 53 -9.74 -11.80 1.76
N ALA A 54 -10.94 -11.83 1.21
CA ALA A 54 -11.36 -12.77 0.18
C ALA A 54 -12.51 -12.15 -0.64
N ASP A 55 -13.16 -12.96 -1.47
CA ASP A 55 -14.47 -12.59 -2.01
C ASP A 55 -15.39 -12.16 -0.85
N PRO A 56 -16.04 -10.98 -0.90
CA PRO A 56 -16.87 -10.48 0.21
C PRO A 56 -17.92 -11.47 0.70
N ARG A 57 -18.42 -12.34 -0.19
CA ARG A 57 -19.40 -13.40 0.16
C ARG A 57 -18.79 -14.55 0.98
N SER A 58 -17.46 -14.64 1.01
CA SER A 58 -16.72 -15.70 1.72
C SER A 58 -15.97 -15.19 2.95
N MET A 59 -15.91 -13.87 3.16
CA MET A 59 -15.25 -13.28 4.31
C MET A 59 -15.98 -13.65 5.60
N LYS A 60 -15.20 -14.03 6.63
CA LYS A 60 -15.70 -14.35 7.97
C LYS A 60 -15.82 -13.12 8.87
N VAL A 61 -15.29 -11.99 8.45
CA VAL A 61 -15.32 -10.69 9.15
C VAL A 61 -15.73 -9.59 8.18
N THR A 62 -16.40 -8.55 8.68
CA THR A 62 -16.84 -7.44 7.84
C THR A 62 -15.74 -6.35 7.71
N THR A 63 -15.87 -5.53 6.68
CA THR A 63 -15.00 -4.35 6.48
C THR A 63 -15.07 -3.41 7.69
N GLU A 64 -16.26 -3.19 8.25
CA GLU A 64 -16.49 -2.34 9.41
C GLU A 64 -15.77 -2.87 10.66
N GLN A 65 -15.78 -4.21 10.85
CA GLN A 65 -15.05 -4.85 11.95
C GLN A 65 -13.54 -4.63 11.80
N MET A 66 -12.99 -4.85 10.59
CA MET A 66 -11.58 -4.68 10.29
C MET A 66 -11.12 -3.23 10.46
N LEU A 67 -11.97 -2.26 10.12
CA LEU A 67 -11.67 -0.82 10.20
C LEU A 67 -12.12 -0.17 11.51
N SER A 68 -12.67 -0.93 12.46
CA SER A 68 -13.17 -0.34 13.72
C SER A 68 -12.01 0.25 14.53
N LYS A 69 -12.25 1.41 15.15
CA LYS A 69 -11.26 2.08 16.01
C LYS A 69 -10.90 1.24 17.25
N VAL A 70 -11.85 0.45 17.75
CA VAL A 70 -11.62 -0.49 18.86
C VAL A 70 -10.61 -1.56 18.44
N TYR A 71 -10.79 -2.14 17.25
CA TYR A 71 -9.85 -3.12 16.73
C TYR A 71 -8.47 -2.51 16.46
N ALA A 72 -8.43 -1.32 15.88
CA ALA A 72 -7.18 -0.59 15.64
C ALA A 72 -6.41 -0.34 16.94
N ALA A 73 -7.08 0.10 18.02
CA ALA A 73 -6.47 0.30 19.33
C ALA A 73 -5.96 -1.02 19.93
N TYR A 74 -6.73 -2.11 19.80
CA TYR A 74 -6.29 -3.43 20.23
C TYR A 74 -5.01 -3.87 19.51
N ARG A 75 -4.93 -3.67 18.17
CA ARG A 75 -3.73 -4.00 17.39
C ARG A 75 -2.55 -3.10 17.74
N ALA A 76 -2.78 -1.80 17.92
CA ALA A 76 -1.75 -0.84 18.33
C ALA A 76 -1.09 -1.20 19.69
N ALA A 77 -1.86 -1.75 20.62
CA ALA A 77 -1.35 -2.20 21.92
C ALA A 77 -0.33 -3.36 21.82
N ASN A 78 -0.28 -4.06 20.68
CA ASN A 78 0.71 -5.12 20.43
C ASN A 78 2.03 -4.57 19.87
N ILE A 79 2.14 -3.28 19.58
CA ILE A 79 3.35 -2.66 19.04
C ILE A 79 4.24 -2.22 20.20
N GLY A 80 5.33 -2.95 20.38
CA GLY A 80 6.35 -2.65 21.39
C GLY A 80 7.54 -1.89 20.82
N GLN A 81 8.61 -1.79 21.59
CA GLN A 81 9.86 -1.16 21.15
C GLN A 81 10.74 -2.09 20.29
N ARG A 82 10.43 -3.38 20.26
CA ARG A 82 11.14 -4.39 19.48
C ARG A 82 10.24 -4.95 18.38
N ALA A 83 10.86 -5.30 17.27
CA ALA A 83 10.17 -5.97 16.18
C ALA A 83 9.56 -7.30 16.65
N ALA A 84 8.29 -7.51 16.30
CA ALA A 84 7.58 -8.74 16.57
C ALA A 84 7.36 -9.53 15.28
N LYS A 85 7.39 -10.86 15.37
CA LYS A 85 7.03 -11.73 14.26
C LYS A 85 5.52 -11.62 14.03
N PRO A 86 5.07 -11.16 12.84
CA PRO A 86 3.64 -11.17 12.55
C PRO A 86 3.18 -12.63 12.37
N GLN A 87 1.96 -12.90 12.76
CA GLN A 87 1.33 -14.15 12.40
C GLN A 87 0.67 -13.96 11.03
N TYR A 88 0.99 -14.83 10.09
CA TYR A 88 0.55 -14.98 8.69
C TYR A 88 1.36 -14.26 7.61
N GLY A 89 1.60 -14.96 6.51
CA GLY A 89 1.73 -14.62 5.11
C GLY A 89 3.09 -14.19 4.57
N ASN A 90 3.38 -14.64 3.35
CA ASN A 90 4.53 -14.21 2.55
C ASN A 90 4.05 -13.53 1.26
N PRO A 91 4.34 -12.22 1.03
CA PRO A 91 3.96 -11.53 -0.20
C PRO A 91 4.91 -11.87 -1.36
N ALA A 92 4.36 -12.09 -2.57
CA ALA A 92 5.13 -12.19 -3.81
C ALA A 92 5.10 -10.85 -4.58
N SER A 93 6.19 -10.49 -5.26
CA SER A 93 6.30 -9.28 -6.08
C SER A 93 5.52 -9.40 -7.40
N GLY A 94 4.93 -8.29 -7.90
CA GLY A 94 4.19 -8.24 -9.16
C GLY A 94 4.31 -6.88 -9.87
N GLY A 95 4.24 -6.87 -11.20
CA GLY A 95 4.25 -5.66 -12.03
C GLY A 95 2.85 -5.05 -12.19
N THR A 96 2.74 -3.74 -12.03
CA THR A 96 1.48 -2.97 -12.14
C THR A 96 1.76 -1.61 -12.76
N ILE A 97 0.75 -0.97 -13.36
CA ILE A 97 0.82 0.43 -13.79
C ILE A 97 -0.29 1.25 -13.12
N TYR A 98 0.04 2.47 -12.68
CA TYR A 98 -0.88 3.43 -12.11
C TYR A 98 -0.83 4.75 -12.89
N LEU A 99 -1.99 5.36 -13.13
CA LEU A 99 -2.13 6.70 -13.65
C LEU A 99 -3.30 7.43 -12.98
N CYS A 100 -3.26 8.76 -13.02
CA CYS A 100 -4.37 9.59 -12.58
C CYS A 100 -4.56 10.78 -13.51
N THR A 101 -5.80 11.29 -13.58
CA THR A 101 -6.16 12.46 -14.37
C THR A 101 -7.10 13.37 -13.59
N ALA A 102 -7.06 14.66 -13.90
CA ALA A 102 -7.99 15.65 -13.37
C ALA A 102 -8.25 16.75 -14.41
N ASP A 103 -9.42 17.38 -14.37
CA ASP A 103 -9.76 18.49 -15.25
C ASP A 103 -10.21 19.74 -14.47
N GLY A 104 -10.36 20.87 -15.18
CA GLY A 104 -10.81 22.14 -14.60
C GLY A 104 -12.25 22.12 -14.07
N ALA A 105 -13.10 21.17 -14.52
CA ALA A 105 -14.45 20.98 -14.04
C ALA A 105 -14.50 20.21 -12.70
N GLY A 106 -13.37 19.64 -12.27
CA GLY A 106 -13.24 18.90 -11.02
C GLY A 106 -13.49 17.41 -11.18
N ASN A 107 -13.59 16.87 -12.39
CA ASN A 107 -13.57 15.44 -12.62
C ASN A 107 -12.17 14.90 -12.34
N MET A 108 -12.10 13.76 -11.64
CA MET A 108 -10.83 13.15 -11.27
C MET A 108 -10.92 11.64 -11.40
N VAL A 109 -9.85 11.01 -11.92
CA VAL A 109 -9.78 9.56 -12.10
C VAL A 109 -8.54 9.02 -11.41
N SER A 110 -8.72 7.98 -10.62
CA SER A 110 -7.67 7.14 -10.06
C SER A 110 -7.72 5.80 -10.77
N PHE A 111 -6.73 5.48 -11.59
CA PHE A 111 -6.76 4.31 -12.47
C PHE A 111 -5.54 3.43 -12.27
N ILE A 112 -5.77 2.13 -12.12
CA ILE A 112 -4.70 1.15 -11.98
C ILE A 112 -5.03 -0.11 -12.76
N GLN A 113 -4.01 -0.70 -13.40
CA GLN A 113 -4.14 -1.90 -14.21
C GLN A 113 -2.93 -2.81 -14.06
N SER A 114 -3.14 -4.12 -14.01
CA SER A 114 -2.09 -5.12 -14.16
C SER A 114 -2.65 -6.51 -14.46
N ASN A 115 -1.80 -7.37 -14.99
CA ASN A 115 -2.06 -8.81 -15.11
C ASN A 115 -1.57 -9.60 -13.88
N TYR A 116 -1.16 -8.92 -12.81
CA TYR A 116 -0.50 -9.38 -11.59
C TYR A 116 1.00 -9.62 -11.82
N CYS A 117 1.44 -10.75 -12.34
CA CYS A 117 2.85 -10.99 -12.64
C CYS A 117 3.12 -10.78 -14.13
N ASN A 118 3.87 -9.75 -14.49
CA ASN A 118 4.30 -9.45 -15.87
C ASN A 118 3.18 -9.60 -16.92
N PHE A 119 3.30 -10.59 -17.81
CA PHE A 119 2.30 -10.91 -18.85
C PHE A 119 1.13 -11.77 -18.33
N GLY A 120 0.95 -11.90 -17.04
CA GLY A 120 -0.12 -12.66 -16.42
C GLY A 120 0.05 -14.17 -16.65
N SER A 121 -1.02 -14.82 -17.13
CA SER A 121 -1.03 -16.27 -17.40
C SER A 121 -0.21 -16.68 -18.64
N GLY A 122 0.27 -15.74 -19.44
CA GLY A 122 0.87 -16.00 -20.75
C GLY A 122 -0.15 -16.37 -21.84
N ILE A 123 -1.44 -16.41 -21.50
CA ILE A 123 -2.53 -16.73 -22.45
C ILE A 123 -3.06 -15.42 -23.03
N VAL A 124 -3.06 -15.33 -24.35
CA VAL A 124 -3.69 -14.24 -25.11
C VAL A 124 -4.95 -14.74 -25.78
N VAL A 125 -6.06 -14.03 -25.57
CA VAL A 125 -7.34 -14.38 -26.21
C VAL A 125 -7.19 -14.21 -27.73
N PRO A 126 -7.43 -15.26 -28.54
CA PRO A 126 -7.24 -15.18 -29.98
C PRO A 126 -7.99 -14.02 -30.64
N LYS A 127 -7.34 -13.31 -31.53
CA LYS A 127 -7.87 -12.18 -32.33
C LYS A 127 -8.22 -10.91 -31.54
N THR A 128 -7.90 -10.84 -30.23
CA THR A 128 -8.22 -9.65 -29.39
C THR A 128 -6.99 -8.90 -28.90
N GLY A 129 -5.84 -9.58 -28.80
CA GLY A 129 -4.65 -9.02 -28.14
C GLY A 129 -4.75 -8.93 -26.61
N ILE A 130 -5.84 -9.42 -25.99
CA ILE A 130 -6.05 -9.38 -24.55
C ILE A 130 -5.25 -10.47 -23.87
N ALA A 131 -4.25 -10.11 -23.06
CA ALA A 131 -3.53 -11.01 -22.19
C ALA A 131 -4.32 -11.26 -20.90
N LEU A 132 -4.51 -12.54 -20.56
CA LEU A 132 -5.25 -12.90 -19.33
C LEU A 132 -4.36 -12.79 -18.11
N GLN A 133 -4.88 -12.18 -17.07
CA GLN A 133 -4.22 -12.04 -15.77
C GLN A 133 -4.01 -13.41 -15.06
N ASN A 134 -3.07 -13.50 -14.12
CA ASN A 134 -2.78 -14.72 -13.37
C ASN A 134 -3.08 -14.60 -11.86
N ARG A 135 -4.04 -13.77 -11.45
CA ARG A 135 -4.38 -13.55 -10.04
C ARG A 135 -4.94 -14.78 -9.32
N GLY A 136 -5.37 -15.80 -10.05
CA GLY A 136 -5.72 -17.10 -9.48
C GLY A 136 -4.62 -17.70 -8.59
N PHE A 137 -3.37 -17.31 -8.81
CA PHE A 137 -2.23 -17.67 -7.96
C PHE A 137 -2.40 -17.22 -6.50
N ASN A 138 -3.21 -16.19 -6.23
CA ASN A 138 -3.47 -15.69 -4.87
C ASN A 138 -4.47 -16.55 -4.08
N PHE A 139 -5.15 -17.51 -4.69
CA PHE A 139 -6.01 -18.42 -3.95
C PHE A 139 -5.18 -19.35 -3.05
N TYR A 140 -5.73 -19.69 -1.90
CA TYR A 140 -5.20 -20.75 -1.04
C TYR A 140 -5.86 -22.08 -1.38
N MET A 141 -5.15 -23.18 -1.08
CA MET A 141 -5.67 -24.55 -1.20
C MET A 141 -6.24 -25.06 0.13
N ASP A 142 -6.08 -24.32 1.21
CA ASP A 142 -6.61 -24.64 2.52
C ASP A 142 -8.13 -24.39 2.58
N PRO A 143 -8.97 -25.42 2.79
CA PRO A 143 -10.43 -25.27 2.86
C PRO A 143 -10.91 -24.35 3.99
N GLU A 144 -10.12 -24.19 5.06
CA GLU A 144 -10.45 -23.30 6.19
C GLU A 144 -10.22 -21.84 5.87
N SER A 145 -9.43 -21.53 4.84
CA SER A 145 -9.19 -20.15 4.40
C SER A 145 -10.41 -19.56 3.73
N ALA A 146 -10.75 -18.33 4.11
CA ALA A 146 -11.76 -17.53 3.41
C ALA A 146 -11.39 -17.31 1.93
N ASN A 147 -10.09 -17.32 1.57
CA ASN A 147 -9.59 -17.18 0.21
C ASN A 147 -9.26 -18.53 -0.45
N CYS A 148 -9.81 -19.65 0.04
CA CYS A 148 -9.69 -20.95 -0.62
C CYS A 148 -10.28 -20.91 -2.03
N VAL A 149 -9.64 -21.58 -2.99
CA VAL A 149 -10.13 -21.69 -4.37
C VAL A 149 -11.54 -22.29 -4.40
N GLY A 150 -12.40 -21.78 -5.26
CA GLY A 150 -13.76 -22.26 -5.42
C GLY A 150 -14.44 -21.66 -6.66
N PRO A 151 -15.57 -22.27 -7.11
CA PRO A 151 -16.30 -21.78 -8.27
C PRO A 151 -16.92 -20.39 -8.00
N HIS A 152 -16.96 -19.54 -9.03
CA HIS A 152 -17.57 -18.20 -9.01
C HIS A 152 -17.04 -17.29 -7.88
N LYS A 153 -15.79 -17.46 -7.47
CA LYS A 153 -15.17 -16.75 -6.35
C LYS A 153 -14.06 -15.83 -6.82
N LYS A 154 -14.03 -14.61 -6.28
CA LYS A 154 -12.94 -13.65 -6.48
C LYS A 154 -11.82 -13.96 -5.48
N THR A 155 -10.57 -13.92 -5.95
CA THR A 155 -9.40 -14.07 -5.07
C THR A 155 -8.98 -12.73 -4.47
N TYR A 156 -8.13 -12.77 -3.45
CA TYR A 156 -7.37 -11.63 -2.94
C TYR A 156 -6.74 -10.84 -4.10
N HIS A 157 -6.95 -9.54 -4.13
CA HIS A 157 -6.61 -8.68 -5.26
C HIS A 157 -5.68 -7.54 -4.85
N THR A 158 -4.58 -7.37 -5.60
CA THR A 158 -3.50 -6.46 -5.24
C THR A 158 -3.61 -5.05 -5.82
N ILE A 159 -4.58 -4.74 -6.69
CA ILE A 159 -4.72 -3.37 -7.25
C ILE A 159 -5.61 -2.52 -6.36
N ILE A 160 -5.13 -1.31 -6.03
CA ILE A 160 -5.80 -0.37 -5.13
C ILE A 160 -5.62 1.08 -5.63
N PRO A 161 -6.52 1.61 -6.46
CA PRO A 161 -6.53 3.03 -6.78
C PRO A 161 -7.03 3.83 -5.56
N GLY A 162 -6.18 4.73 -5.04
CA GLY A 162 -6.50 5.55 -3.86
C GLY A 162 -7.11 6.90 -4.22
N PHE A 163 -7.84 7.49 -3.28
CA PHE A 163 -8.41 8.82 -3.41
C PHE A 163 -8.42 9.56 -2.06
N LEU A 164 -8.10 10.86 -2.08
CA LEU A 164 -8.10 11.71 -0.89
C LEU A 164 -9.24 12.73 -0.93
N THR A 165 -9.93 12.88 0.20
CA THR A 165 -10.92 13.94 0.42
C THR A 165 -10.64 14.67 1.73
N ARG A 166 -11.08 15.94 1.82
CA ARG A 166 -11.06 16.73 3.05
C ARG A 166 -12.41 17.41 3.22
N ASN A 167 -13.08 17.20 4.34
CA ASN A 167 -14.38 17.81 4.65
C ASN A 167 -15.43 17.57 3.53
N GLY A 168 -15.47 16.35 2.98
CA GLY A 168 -16.38 15.98 1.90
C GLY A 168 -16.00 16.49 0.51
N LYS A 169 -14.93 17.28 0.38
CA LYS A 169 -14.44 17.79 -0.91
C LYS A 169 -13.31 16.92 -1.45
N ALA A 170 -13.29 16.70 -2.76
CA ALA A 170 -12.21 16.00 -3.45
C ALA A 170 -10.91 16.79 -3.35
N ILE A 171 -9.85 16.16 -2.84
CA ILE A 171 -8.47 16.64 -2.91
C ILE A 171 -7.82 16.05 -4.15
N GLY A 172 -7.90 14.73 -4.35
CA GLY A 172 -7.46 14.13 -5.58
C GLY A 172 -7.07 12.66 -5.53
N PRO A 173 -6.83 12.08 -6.71
CA PRO A 173 -6.39 10.71 -6.87
C PRO A 173 -4.91 10.55 -6.53
N PHE A 174 -4.58 9.40 -5.96
CA PHE A 174 -3.22 8.95 -5.74
C PHE A 174 -3.11 7.43 -5.86
N GLY A 175 -1.91 6.92 -6.10
CA GLY A 175 -1.65 5.50 -6.05
C GLY A 175 -0.16 5.21 -6.14
N VAL A 176 0.24 4.10 -5.53
CA VAL A 176 1.59 3.56 -5.63
C VAL A 176 1.46 2.12 -6.11
N MET A 177 1.87 1.84 -7.34
CA MET A 177 1.86 0.50 -7.91
C MET A 177 3.03 -0.34 -7.36
N GLY A 178 2.92 -1.68 -7.40
CA GLY A 178 4.01 -2.56 -6.97
C GLY A 178 3.54 -3.81 -6.20
N GLY A 179 2.46 -4.45 -6.61
CA GLY A 179 1.97 -5.68 -5.97
C GLY A 179 1.69 -5.48 -4.47
N PHE A 180 2.36 -6.23 -3.62
CA PHE A 180 2.23 -6.11 -2.15
C PHE A 180 2.93 -4.86 -1.57
N MET A 181 3.71 -4.12 -2.36
CA MET A 181 4.21 -2.81 -1.96
C MET A 181 3.10 -1.74 -1.96
N GLN A 182 2.00 -1.93 -2.69
CA GLN A 182 0.96 -0.91 -2.86
C GLN A 182 0.41 -0.36 -1.53
N PRO A 183 -0.13 -1.15 -0.59
CA PRO A 183 -0.60 -0.62 0.70
C PRO A 183 0.51 0.06 1.50
N GLN A 184 1.74 -0.46 1.45
CA GLN A 184 2.89 0.11 2.14
C GLN A 184 3.26 1.48 1.56
N GLY A 185 3.29 1.59 0.24
CA GLY A 185 3.54 2.85 -0.46
C GLY A 185 2.42 3.88 -0.21
N HIS A 186 1.15 3.46 -0.23
CA HIS A 186 0.01 4.32 0.08
C HIS A 186 0.14 4.92 1.49
N VAL A 187 0.45 4.09 2.48
CA VAL A 187 0.65 4.55 3.87
C VAL A 187 1.78 5.57 3.96
N GLN A 188 2.94 5.28 3.36
CA GLN A 188 4.10 6.16 3.43
C GLN A 188 3.83 7.50 2.74
N VAL A 189 3.29 7.48 1.52
CA VAL A 189 2.97 8.71 0.78
C VAL A 189 1.90 9.53 1.50
N MET A 190 0.83 8.91 2.00
CA MET A 190 -0.21 9.64 2.73
C MET A 190 0.31 10.26 4.04
N ARG A 191 1.17 9.55 4.77
CA ARG A 191 1.79 10.11 5.98
C ARG A 191 2.74 11.25 5.67
N ASN A 192 3.55 11.12 4.62
CA ASN A 192 4.45 12.18 4.18
C ASN A 192 3.67 13.47 3.87
N LEU A 193 2.55 13.35 3.18
CA LEU A 193 1.68 14.48 2.82
C LEU A 193 0.93 15.06 4.02
N ILE A 194 0.31 14.21 4.86
CA ILE A 194 -0.65 14.64 5.87
C ILE A 194 0.04 14.93 7.21
N ASP A 195 0.90 14.04 7.66
CA ASP A 195 1.51 14.12 8.99
C ASP A 195 2.83 14.91 8.98
N PHE A 196 3.62 14.78 7.89
CA PHE A 196 4.91 15.44 7.75
C PHE A 196 4.88 16.68 6.86
N HIS A 197 3.69 17.02 6.31
CA HIS A 197 3.43 18.23 5.54
C HIS A 197 4.38 18.43 4.34
N MET A 198 4.84 17.34 3.74
CA MET A 198 5.64 17.37 2.52
C MET A 198 4.77 17.83 1.33
N ASN A 199 5.39 18.52 0.38
CA ASN A 199 4.70 18.76 -0.89
C ASN A 199 4.53 17.44 -1.68
N PRO A 200 3.65 17.40 -2.69
CA PRO A 200 3.37 16.17 -3.44
C PRO A 200 4.61 15.46 -4.03
N GLN A 201 5.58 16.22 -4.57
CA GLN A 201 6.79 15.63 -5.14
C GLN A 201 7.73 15.12 -4.05
N GLU A 202 7.98 15.90 -3.00
CA GLU A 202 8.78 15.45 -1.84
C GLU A 202 8.24 14.16 -1.23
N ALA A 203 6.91 14.04 -1.15
CA ALA A 203 6.26 12.84 -0.61
C ALA A 203 6.53 11.58 -1.45
N LEU A 204 6.66 11.73 -2.78
CA LEU A 204 7.03 10.64 -3.69
C LEU A 204 8.53 10.38 -3.70
N ASP A 205 9.36 11.42 -3.59
CA ASP A 205 10.83 11.33 -3.62
C ASP A 205 11.40 10.73 -2.33
N ALA A 206 10.69 10.83 -1.21
CA ALA A 206 11.13 10.33 0.08
C ALA A 206 11.52 8.85 0.02
N PRO A 207 12.60 8.45 0.69
CA PRO A 207 13.02 7.05 0.72
C PRO A 207 11.96 6.17 1.36
N ARG A 208 11.80 4.96 0.81
CA ARG A 208 10.78 4.01 1.23
C ARG A 208 11.38 2.80 1.91
N TRP A 209 10.56 2.21 2.75
CA TRP A 209 10.76 0.90 3.35
C TRP A 209 9.68 -0.06 2.84
N GLN A 210 9.98 -1.36 2.88
CA GLN A 210 8.97 -2.40 2.71
C GLN A 210 9.18 -3.55 3.68
N TRP A 211 8.09 -4.12 4.15
CA TRP A 211 8.07 -5.41 4.81
C TRP A 211 7.92 -6.50 3.74
N THR A 212 8.83 -7.47 3.75
CA THR A 212 8.89 -8.53 2.75
C THR A 212 8.48 -9.88 3.30
N GLY A 213 8.08 -9.94 4.55
CA GLY A 213 7.60 -11.16 5.22
C GLY A 213 8.35 -11.45 6.51
N ASP A 214 7.69 -12.11 7.44
CA ASP A 214 8.26 -12.50 8.74
C ASP A 214 8.89 -11.31 9.49
N MET A 215 10.17 -11.36 9.79
CA MET A 215 10.95 -10.26 10.40
C MET A 215 11.73 -9.44 9.35
N ASN A 216 11.62 -9.81 8.06
CA ASN A 216 12.42 -9.20 7.01
C ASN A 216 11.82 -7.88 6.55
N ILE A 217 12.65 -6.88 6.44
CA ILE A 217 12.34 -5.57 5.86
C ILE A 217 13.45 -5.14 4.92
N GLU A 218 13.09 -4.38 3.92
CA GLU A 218 14.02 -3.68 3.05
C GLU A 218 13.84 -2.18 3.18
N ILE A 219 14.94 -1.44 3.08
CA ILE A 219 14.94 0.02 3.08
C ILE A 219 15.79 0.53 1.91
N GLU A 220 15.41 1.66 1.34
CA GLU A 220 16.21 2.34 0.33
C GLU A 220 17.45 3.01 0.93
N GLN A 221 18.45 3.26 0.09
CA GLN A 221 19.72 3.92 0.50
C GLN A 221 19.54 5.37 0.96
N GLY A 222 18.46 6.04 0.57
CA GLY A 222 18.16 7.43 0.93
C GLY A 222 17.82 7.69 2.40
N PHE A 223 17.66 6.65 3.21
CA PHE A 223 17.48 6.81 4.66
C PHE A 223 18.76 7.28 5.36
N PRO A 224 18.68 7.96 6.54
CA PRO A 224 19.84 8.33 7.33
C PRO A 224 20.79 7.15 7.56
N MET A 225 22.08 7.43 7.54
CA MET A 225 23.18 6.43 7.53
C MET A 225 23.05 5.32 8.58
N ASN A 226 22.49 5.61 9.75
CA ASN A 226 22.38 4.64 10.84
C ASN A 226 21.02 3.94 10.92
N MET A 227 20.10 4.20 9.98
CA MET A 227 18.73 3.68 10.03
C MET A 227 18.70 2.15 10.10
N ALA A 228 19.43 1.50 9.19
CA ALA A 228 19.51 0.03 9.15
C ALA A 228 20.01 -0.55 10.48
N GLY A 229 21.06 0.03 11.07
CA GLY A 229 21.59 -0.41 12.37
C GLY A 229 20.61 -0.25 13.51
N ARG A 230 19.90 0.88 13.56
CA ARG A 230 18.89 1.16 14.59
C ARG A 230 17.68 0.24 14.47
N LEU A 231 17.21 -0.04 13.28
CA LEU A 231 16.12 -0.99 13.05
C LEU A 231 16.54 -2.44 13.36
N LYS A 232 17.79 -2.83 13.04
CA LYS A 232 18.36 -4.11 13.47
C LYS A 232 18.40 -4.24 14.99
N ALA A 233 18.78 -3.18 15.71
CA ALA A 233 18.80 -3.15 17.17
C ALA A 233 17.39 -3.35 17.77
N ARG A 234 16.33 -2.95 17.05
CA ARG A 234 14.94 -3.23 17.42
C ARG A 234 14.49 -4.66 17.09
N GLY A 235 15.28 -5.42 16.35
CA GLY A 235 15.02 -6.83 16.03
C GLY A 235 14.51 -7.10 14.63
N HIS A 236 14.46 -6.09 13.75
CA HIS A 236 14.18 -6.33 12.33
C HIS A 236 15.36 -6.97 11.62
N HIS A 237 15.09 -7.83 10.66
CA HIS A 237 16.08 -8.31 9.69
C HIS A 237 16.13 -7.35 8.52
N VAL A 238 17.08 -6.42 8.55
CA VAL A 238 17.13 -5.29 7.61
C VAL A 238 18.09 -5.56 6.48
N THR A 239 17.60 -5.43 5.24
CA THR A 239 18.40 -5.31 4.02
C THR A 239 18.33 -3.86 3.52
N VAL A 240 19.46 -3.30 3.14
CA VAL A 240 19.51 -2.03 2.39
C VAL A 240 19.52 -2.40 0.91
N ALA A 241 18.51 -1.98 0.17
CA ALA A 241 18.38 -2.31 -1.24
C ALA A 241 19.47 -1.64 -2.09
N THR A 242 19.90 -2.34 -3.11
CA THR A 242 20.91 -1.83 -4.07
C THR A 242 20.28 -0.96 -5.15
N ASP A 243 18.98 -1.13 -5.40
CA ASP A 243 18.18 -0.34 -6.31
C ASP A 243 16.79 -0.09 -5.72
N SER A 244 15.99 0.74 -6.39
CA SER A 244 14.66 1.13 -5.93
C SER A 244 13.52 0.48 -6.72
N MET A 245 13.79 -0.58 -7.48
CA MET A 245 12.80 -1.15 -8.41
C MET A 245 11.56 -1.72 -7.71
N ASP A 246 11.74 -2.30 -6.52
CA ASP A 246 10.68 -2.99 -5.78
C ASP A 246 9.93 -2.09 -4.77
N PHE A 247 10.31 -0.79 -4.64
CA PHE A 247 9.69 0.14 -3.68
C PHE A 247 8.45 0.85 -4.22
N GLY A 248 7.88 0.32 -5.28
CA GLY A 248 6.67 0.84 -5.90
C GLY A 248 6.89 2.12 -6.71
N ARG A 249 5.87 2.52 -7.48
CA ARG A 249 5.91 3.71 -8.31
C ARG A 249 4.62 4.48 -8.15
N GLY A 250 4.73 5.73 -7.66
CA GLY A 250 3.61 6.58 -7.30
C GLY A 250 3.31 7.67 -8.31
N GLN A 251 2.05 7.99 -8.42
CA GLN A 251 1.56 9.18 -9.14
C GLN A 251 0.45 9.79 -8.32
N LEU A 252 0.32 11.11 -8.35
CA LEU A 252 -0.82 11.79 -7.76
C LEU A 252 -1.12 13.12 -8.45
N ILE A 253 -2.38 13.56 -8.35
CA ILE A 253 -2.82 14.90 -8.70
C ILE A 253 -3.68 15.41 -7.56
N PHE A 254 -3.31 16.55 -6.97
CA PHE A 254 -4.09 17.18 -5.91
C PHE A 254 -4.54 18.57 -6.31
N ARG A 255 -5.74 18.92 -5.87
CA ARG A 255 -6.37 20.21 -6.05
C ARG A 255 -6.33 20.99 -4.74
N ASP A 256 -5.80 22.21 -4.78
CA ASP A 256 -5.80 23.11 -3.64
C ASP A 256 -7.15 23.85 -3.47
N GLU A 257 -7.23 24.70 -2.46
CA GLU A 257 -8.42 25.50 -2.14
C GLU A 257 -8.76 26.54 -3.22
N ASN A 258 -7.78 26.95 -4.02
CA ASN A 258 -7.94 27.89 -5.13
C ASN A 258 -8.30 27.19 -6.45
N GLY A 259 -8.36 25.86 -6.45
CA GLY A 259 -8.66 25.04 -7.63
C GLY A 259 -7.44 24.70 -8.47
N ILE A 260 -6.23 25.04 -8.02
CA ILE A 260 -4.99 24.73 -8.73
C ILE A 260 -4.69 23.23 -8.60
N LEU A 261 -4.42 22.60 -9.73
CA LEU A 261 -4.04 21.19 -9.81
C LEU A 261 -2.52 21.09 -9.73
N THR A 262 -2.02 20.29 -8.79
CA THR A 262 -0.60 19.97 -8.63
C THR A 262 -0.41 18.47 -8.91
N GLY A 263 0.35 18.15 -9.97
CA GLY A 263 0.74 16.77 -10.29
C GLY A 263 2.13 16.48 -9.73
N ALA A 264 2.33 15.23 -9.29
CA ALA A 264 3.65 14.72 -8.92
C ALA A 264 3.87 13.33 -9.52
N THR A 265 5.10 13.03 -9.91
CA THR A 265 5.47 11.79 -10.61
C THR A 265 6.63 11.09 -9.91
N GLU A 266 6.67 9.78 -10.04
CA GLU A 266 7.62 8.88 -9.39
C GLU A 266 9.05 9.03 -9.97
N PRO A 267 10.06 9.34 -9.14
CA PRO A 267 11.45 9.39 -9.60
C PRO A 267 12.05 8.00 -9.91
N ARG A 268 11.46 6.92 -9.34
CA ARG A 268 11.89 5.52 -9.55
C ARG A 268 11.41 4.94 -10.89
N ALA A 269 10.75 5.75 -11.72
CA ALA A 269 10.23 5.34 -13.03
C ALA A 269 10.32 6.50 -14.03
N GLY A 270 10.21 6.17 -15.32
CA GLY A 270 10.16 7.17 -16.39
C GLY A 270 8.76 7.80 -16.56
N GLY A 271 8.07 8.09 -15.46
CA GLY A 271 6.78 8.79 -15.48
C GLY A 271 6.93 10.27 -15.77
N ALA A 272 5.82 10.92 -16.14
CA ALA A 272 5.76 12.36 -16.37
C ALA A 272 4.40 12.95 -15.97
N VAL A 273 4.41 14.21 -15.55
CA VAL A 273 3.21 15.04 -15.43
C VAL A 273 3.02 15.79 -16.75
N ALA A 274 1.84 15.68 -17.34
CA ALA A 274 1.44 16.47 -18.52
C ALA A 274 0.28 17.39 -18.14
N ALA A 275 0.38 18.65 -18.51
CA ALA A 275 -0.67 19.66 -18.32
C ALA A 275 -0.81 20.49 -19.58
N TRP A 276 -2.05 20.85 -19.95
CA TRP A 276 -2.35 21.66 -21.13
C TRP A 276 -3.60 22.52 -20.88
#